data_93ce1ed0a90d42404bc518f90164fc6b
#
_entry.id   93ce1ed0a90d42404bc518f90164fc6b
#
_cell.length_a   1.000
_cell.length_b   1.000
_cell.length_c   1.000
_cell.angle_alpha   90.00
_cell.angle_beta   90.00
_cell.angle_gamma   90.00
#
_symmetry.space_group_name_H-M   'P 1'
#
loop_
_entity.id
_entity.type
_entity.pdbx_description
1 polymer ?
#
loop_
_entity_poly.entity_id
_entity_poly.type
_entity_poly.pdbx_seq_one_letter_code
_entity_poly.pdbx_strand_id
1 'polypeptide(L)'
;MERTDAPEPLVRHFTATGFLTHDGYTALHWHRLGKWLPPGGHLDPNEDPVQAALREIREETGIAARVIGTATPYVRGDRARVAPPVSIGIYRVPGDSHAPAAHEHIDFIYFARPAEPGPRPPLPVGDPPWLWVSEAELRAQAPLASGEREAPLPDDVRALGLAAIEWERRDRAGSGAPAPAAAPGAA
;
A
#
# COMPACT_ATOMS: atom_id res chain seq x y z
N MET A 1 33.53 8.53 -34.31
CA MET A 1 32.05 8.38 -34.45
C MET A 1 31.55 8.16 -33.02
N GLU A 2 31.34 9.28 -32.28
CA GLU A 2 30.83 9.28 -30.92
C GLU A 2 29.39 8.80 -30.95
N ARG A 3 29.13 7.70 -30.26
CA ARG A 3 27.73 7.36 -29.89
C ARG A 3 27.27 8.42 -28.90
N THR A 4 26.37 9.27 -29.31
CA THR A 4 25.56 10.06 -28.40
C THR A 4 24.71 9.05 -27.64
N ASP A 5 25.11 8.73 -26.42
CA ASP A 5 24.26 7.98 -25.46
C ASP A 5 23.04 8.87 -25.16
N ALA A 6 21.99 8.70 -25.96
CA ALA A 6 20.69 9.21 -25.56
C ALA A 6 20.30 8.51 -24.24
N PRO A 7 19.83 9.24 -23.23
CA PRO A 7 19.39 8.61 -21.98
C PRO A 7 18.34 7.55 -22.31
N GLU A 8 18.48 6.35 -21.72
CA GLU A 8 17.49 5.31 -21.88
C GLU A 8 16.10 5.86 -21.53
N PRO A 9 15.05 5.51 -22.31
CA PRO A 9 13.72 6.00 -22.02
C PRO A 9 13.29 5.53 -20.64
N LEU A 10 12.79 6.46 -19.81
CA LEU A 10 12.27 6.16 -18.50
C LEU A 10 11.03 5.28 -18.65
N VAL A 11 11.12 4.05 -18.16
CA VAL A 11 10.00 3.11 -18.12
C VAL A 11 9.21 3.34 -16.85
N ARG A 12 7.88 3.39 -16.97
CA ARG A 12 6.95 3.53 -15.85
C ARG A 12 5.88 2.46 -15.88
N HIS A 13 5.63 1.83 -14.74
CA HIS A 13 4.57 0.86 -14.57
C HIS A 13 3.55 1.38 -13.56
N PHE A 14 2.30 0.94 -13.68
CA PHE A 14 1.29 1.19 -12.67
C PHE A 14 1.27 0.02 -11.67
N THR A 15 1.26 0.39 -10.38
CA THR A 15 1.15 -0.54 -9.26
C THR A 15 0.02 -0.10 -8.34
N ALA A 16 -0.46 -1.00 -7.48
CA ALA A 16 -1.40 -0.67 -6.43
C ALA A 16 -0.97 -1.31 -5.12
N THR A 17 -1.00 -0.52 -4.07
CA THR A 17 -0.64 -0.91 -2.71
C THR A 17 -1.86 -0.79 -1.80
N GLY A 18 -2.11 -1.82 -0.98
CA GLY A 18 -3.20 -1.85 -0.02
C GLY A 18 -2.71 -1.94 1.42
N PHE A 19 -2.81 -0.88 2.21
CA PHE A 19 -2.56 -0.95 3.66
C PHE A 19 -3.70 -1.69 4.33
N LEU A 20 -3.53 -3.00 4.56
CA LEU A 20 -4.50 -3.83 5.26
C LEU A 20 -4.39 -3.56 6.77
N THR A 21 -5.45 -3.01 7.35
CA THR A 21 -5.50 -2.65 8.77
C THR A 21 -6.59 -3.40 9.51
N HIS A 22 -6.35 -3.68 10.78
CA HIS A 22 -7.34 -4.26 11.68
C HIS A 22 -7.01 -3.96 13.13
N ASP A 23 -7.94 -3.28 13.80
CA ASP A 23 -7.93 -3.10 15.27
C ASP A 23 -6.64 -2.47 15.79
N GLY A 24 -6.19 -1.39 15.15
CA GLY A 24 -4.98 -0.65 15.53
C GLY A 24 -3.67 -1.25 15.02
N TYR A 25 -3.74 -2.15 14.04
CA TYR A 25 -2.56 -2.76 13.42
C TYR A 25 -2.61 -2.63 11.90
N THR A 26 -1.46 -2.64 11.24
CA THR A 26 -1.32 -2.78 9.79
C THR A 26 -0.45 -3.97 9.44
N ALA A 27 -0.79 -4.66 8.34
CA ALA A 27 -0.02 -5.81 7.86
C ALA A 27 1.16 -5.37 7.01
N LEU A 28 2.35 -5.82 7.35
CA LEU A 28 3.58 -5.60 6.59
C LEU A 28 4.33 -6.93 6.40
N HIS A 29 5.03 -7.05 5.27
CA HIS A 29 5.90 -8.21 4.99
C HIS A 29 7.33 -7.78 4.69
N TRP A 30 8.26 -8.73 4.84
CA TRP A 30 9.64 -8.52 4.42
C TRP A 30 9.75 -8.63 2.92
N HIS A 31 9.91 -7.52 2.25
CA HIS A 31 10.01 -7.46 0.80
C HIS A 31 11.45 -7.78 0.31
N ARG A 32 11.59 -8.26 -0.94
CA ARG A 32 12.88 -8.55 -1.59
C ARG A 32 13.87 -7.36 -1.62
N LEU A 33 13.37 -6.15 -1.43
CA LEU A 33 14.18 -4.93 -1.32
C LEU A 33 14.81 -4.73 0.06
N GLY A 34 14.69 -5.70 0.97
CA GLY A 34 15.22 -5.60 2.34
C GLY A 34 14.48 -4.58 3.20
N LYS A 35 13.18 -4.43 2.99
CA LYS A 35 12.31 -3.48 3.69
C LYS A 35 10.99 -4.12 4.09
N TRP A 36 10.38 -3.61 5.14
CA TRP A 36 9.01 -3.92 5.52
C TRP A 36 8.05 -3.08 4.69
N LEU A 37 7.23 -3.70 3.87
CA LEU A 37 6.28 -3.05 2.97
C LEU A 37 4.87 -3.64 3.14
N PRO A 38 3.81 -2.88 2.85
CA PRO A 38 2.45 -3.39 2.74
C PRO A 38 2.29 -4.28 1.51
N PRO A 39 1.24 -5.10 1.41
CA PRO A 39 0.92 -5.87 0.22
C PRO A 39 0.67 -4.97 -0.99
N GLY A 40 1.13 -5.41 -2.16
CA GLY A 40 0.94 -4.67 -3.39
C GLY A 40 1.76 -5.18 -4.56
N GLY A 41 1.36 -4.80 -5.77
CA GLY A 41 2.01 -5.23 -7.00
C GLY A 41 1.52 -4.48 -8.24
N HIS A 42 1.87 -5.01 -9.41
CA HIS A 42 1.49 -4.44 -10.70
C HIS A 42 -0.01 -4.62 -10.99
N LEU A 43 -0.57 -3.68 -11.73
CA LEU A 43 -1.91 -3.85 -12.28
C LEU A 43 -1.87 -4.87 -13.42
N ASP A 44 -2.76 -5.85 -13.36
CA ASP A 44 -2.98 -6.80 -14.45
C ASP A 44 -3.73 -6.15 -15.64
N PRO A 45 -3.61 -6.69 -16.86
CA PRO A 45 -4.39 -6.22 -17.98
C PRO A 45 -5.91 -6.22 -17.68
N ASN A 46 -6.55 -5.07 -17.92
CA ASN A 46 -7.99 -4.84 -17.67
C ASN A 46 -8.41 -4.79 -16.19
N GLU A 47 -7.48 -4.66 -15.29
CA GLU A 47 -7.71 -4.47 -13.86
C GLU A 47 -7.71 -2.99 -13.50
N ASP A 48 -8.64 -2.55 -12.66
CA ASP A 48 -8.57 -1.24 -12.07
C ASP A 48 -7.70 -1.24 -10.78
N PRO A 49 -7.20 -0.09 -10.32
CA PRO A 49 -6.29 -0.05 -9.17
C PRO A 49 -6.89 -0.58 -7.86
N VAL A 50 -8.22 -0.51 -7.66
CA VAL A 50 -8.86 -1.11 -6.49
C VAL A 50 -8.86 -2.62 -6.57
N GLN A 51 -9.15 -3.16 -7.77
CA GLN A 51 -9.10 -4.60 -8.02
C GLN A 51 -7.69 -5.12 -7.76
N ALA A 52 -6.65 -4.44 -8.30
CA ALA A 52 -5.25 -4.79 -8.09
C ALA A 52 -4.89 -4.81 -6.60
N ALA A 53 -5.16 -3.74 -5.86
CA ALA A 53 -4.86 -3.67 -4.43
C ALA A 53 -5.54 -4.80 -3.62
N LEU A 54 -6.80 -5.11 -3.93
CA LEU A 54 -7.55 -6.16 -3.24
C LEU A 54 -7.10 -7.57 -3.64
N ARG A 55 -6.71 -7.79 -4.90
CA ARG A 55 -6.11 -9.03 -5.38
C ARG A 55 -4.79 -9.30 -4.66
N GLU A 56 -3.87 -8.31 -4.66
CA GLU A 56 -2.57 -8.42 -4.00
C GLU A 56 -2.70 -8.71 -2.50
N ILE A 57 -3.59 -8.00 -1.80
CA ILE A 57 -3.90 -8.32 -0.40
C ILE A 57 -4.31 -9.79 -0.26
N ARG A 58 -5.20 -10.27 -1.11
CA ARG A 58 -5.72 -11.63 -1.03
C ARG A 58 -4.66 -12.68 -1.38
N GLU A 59 -3.87 -12.46 -2.43
CA GLU A 59 -2.81 -13.37 -2.86
C GLU A 59 -1.70 -13.48 -1.83
N GLU A 60 -1.27 -12.36 -1.28
CA GLU A 60 -0.15 -12.31 -0.37
C GLU A 60 -0.52 -12.64 1.09
N THR A 61 -1.75 -12.31 1.53
CA THR A 61 -2.17 -12.54 2.93
C THR A 61 -3.20 -13.65 3.10
N GLY A 62 -3.88 -14.08 2.05
CA GLY A 62 -5.04 -14.97 2.12
C GLY A 62 -6.31 -14.28 2.61
N ILE A 63 -6.29 -13.00 2.94
CA ILE A 63 -7.39 -12.27 3.56
C ILE A 63 -8.22 -11.55 2.50
N ALA A 64 -9.53 -11.85 2.45
CA ALA A 64 -10.46 -11.04 1.67
C ALA A 64 -10.65 -9.68 2.35
N ALA A 65 -10.42 -8.60 1.60
CA ALA A 65 -10.46 -7.24 2.11
C ALA A 65 -11.45 -6.36 1.33
N ARG A 66 -11.77 -5.22 1.90
CA ARG A 66 -12.46 -4.12 1.24
C ARG A 66 -11.71 -2.80 1.46
N VAL A 67 -11.72 -1.94 0.46
CA VAL A 67 -11.18 -0.58 0.58
C VAL A 67 -12.08 0.24 1.50
N ILE A 68 -11.47 1.11 2.30
CA ILE A 68 -12.14 2.03 3.22
C ILE A 68 -11.83 3.48 2.84
N GLY A 69 -12.77 4.34 3.13
CA GLY A 69 -12.53 5.78 3.32
C GLY A 69 -12.59 6.70 2.12
N THR A 70 -12.83 6.24 0.89
CA THR A 70 -12.89 7.16 -0.25
C THR A 70 -14.27 7.26 -0.86
N ALA A 71 -14.97 8.38 -0.58
CA ALA A 71 -16.18 8.73 -1.30
C ALA A 71 -15.82 9.43 -2.63
N THR A 72 -16.57 9.13 -3.70
CA THR A 72 -16.45 9.81 -5.00
C THR A 72 -17.55 10.88 -5.14
N PRO A 73 -17.36 12.09 -4.61
CA PRO A 73 -18.45 13.08 -4.55
C PRO A 73 -18.86 13.66 -5.91
N TYR A 74 -18.02 13.50 -6.93
CA TYR A 74 -18.17 14.19 -8.23
C TYR A 74 -18.78 13.35 -9.34
N VAL A 75 -19.12 12.07 -9.10
CA VAL A 75 -19.63 11.20 -10.18
C VAL A 75 -21.14 11.09 -10.10
N ARG A 76 -21.82 11.55 -11.16
CA ARG A 76 -23.27 11.43 -11.38
C ARG A 76 -23.55 10.43 -12.50
N GLY A 77 -24.64 9.69 -12.37
CA GLY A 77 -25.11 8.74 -13.39
C GLY A 77 -24.82 7.26 -13.03
N ASP A 78 -25.00 6.40 -14.01
CA ASP A 78 -24.96 4.93 -13.93
C ASP A 78 -23.58 4.30 -14.27
N ARG A 79 -22.55 5.15 -14.42
CA ARG A 79 -21.21 4.65 -14.76
C ARG A 79 -20.58 3.91 -13.58
N ALA A 80 -19.86 2.83 -13.87
CA ALA A 80 -19.01 2.16 -12.90
C ALA A 80 -18.00 3.16 -12.30
N ARG A 81 -17.74 3.05 -11.01
CA ARG A 81 -16.88 3.97 -10.26
C ARG A 81 -15.76 3.19 -9.60
N VAL A 82 -14.55 3.72 -9.72
CA VAL A 82 -13.38 3.27 -8.97
C VAL A 82 -13.17 4.23 -7.82
N ALA A 83 -12.96 3.72 -6.62
CA ALA A 83 -12.61 4.55 -5.47
C ALA A 83 -11.28 5.27 -5.75
N PRO A 84 -11.17 6.58 -5.49
CA PRO A 84 -9.89 7.25 -5.64
C PRO A 84 -8.87 6.71 -4.62
N PRO A 85 -7.58 6.65 -4.96
CA PRO A 85 -6.54 6.31 -4.00
C PRO A 85 -6.42 7.40 -2.94
N VAL A 86 -5.91 7.05 -1.77
CA VAL A 86 -5.60 8.03 -0.72
C VAL A 86 -4.36 8.84 -1.05
N SER A 87 -3.47 8.26 -1.86
CA SER A 87 -2.25 8.90 -2.38
C SER A 87 -1.82 8.22 -3.67
N ILE A 88 -1.01 8.92 -4.46
CA ILE A 88 -0.29 8.35 -5.61
C ILE A 88 1.18 8.67 -5.39
N GLY A 89 2.02 7.63 -5.29
CA GLY A 89 3.46 7.73 -5.16
C GLY A 89 4.19 7.45 -6.48
N ILE A 90 5.41 7.98 -6.63
CA ILE A 90 6.33 7.56 -7.69
C ILE A 90 7.58 7.02 -7.01
N TYR A 91 7.86 5.74 -7.25
CA TYR A 91 8.96 5.03 -6.60
C TYR A 91 9.93 4.50 -7.65
N ARG A 92 11.21 4.89 -7.54
CA ARG A 92 12.26 4.28 -8.34
C ARG A 92 12.64 2.94 -7.75
N VAL A 93 12.54 1.89 -8.57
CA VAL A 93 12.85 0.51 -8.16
C VAL A 93 13.96 -0.06 -9.04
N PRO A 94 14.76 -1.01 -8.51
CA PRO A 94 15.69 -1.78 -9.34
C PRO A 94 14.92 -2.65 -10.32
N GLY A 95 15.61 -3.22 -11.31
CA GLY A 95 14.99 -4.13 -12.27
C GLY A 95 14.29 -5.31 -11.61
N ASP A 96 13.18 -5.74 -12.22
CA ASP A 96 12.37 -6.87 -11.79
C ASP A 96 11.91 -7.73 -12.99
N SER A 97 10.90 -8.59 -12.78
CA SER A 97 10.35 -9.46 -13.84
C SER A 97 9.61 -8.70 -14.94
N HIS A 98 9.19 -7.46 -14.70
CA HIS A 98 8.46 -6.63 -15.66
C HIS A 98 9.39 -5.71 -16.45
N ALA A 99 10.50 -5.31 -15.85
CA ALA A 99 11.55 -4.54 -16.52
C ALA A 99 12.94 -4.89 -15.96
N PRO A 100 13.89 -5.34 -16.79
CA PRO A 100 15.22 -5.75 -16.31
C PRO A 100 16.07 -4.58 -15.81
N ALA A 101 15.82 -3.35 -16.30
CA ALA A 101 16.50 -2.14 -15.85
C ALA A 101 15.73 -1.44 -14.73
N ALA A 102 16.42 -0.54 -14.02
CA ALA A 102 15.77 0.32 -13.03
C ALA A 102 14.69 1.19 -13.68
N HIS A 103 13.51 1.22 -13.08
CA HIS A 103 12.33 1.89 -13.61
C HIS A 103 11.53 2.56 -12.49
N GLU A 104 10.40 3.17 -12.82
CA GLU A 104 9.53 3.83 -11.83
C GLU A 104 8.17 3.17 -11.77
N HIS A 105 7.68 2.97 -10.54
CA HIS A 105 6.30 2.62 -10.27
C HIS A 105 5.49 3.89 -10.00
N ILE A 106 4.34 4.02 -10.66
CA ILE A 106 3.28 4.96 -10.28
C ILE A 106 2.31 4.15 -9.45
N ASP A 107 2.36 4.32 -8.13
CA ASP A 107 1.68 3.47 -7.17
C ASP A 107 0.41 4.12 -6.64
N PHE A 108 -0.72 3.44 -6.82
CA PHE A 108 -2.03 3.83 -6.30
C PHE A 108 -2.22 3.24 -4.90
N ILE A 109 -2.23 4.09 -3.88
CA ILE A 109 -2.26 3.66 -2.49
C ILE A 109 -3.69 3.68 -1.95
N TYR A 110 -4.09 2.54 -1.38
CA TYR A 110 -5.40 2.35 -0.77
C TYR A 110 -5.28 1.91 0.68
N PHE A 111 -6.26 2.30 1.50
CA PHE A 111 -6.47 1.75 2.82
C PHE A 111 -7.57 0.69 2.76
N ALA A 112 -7.35 -0.43 3.42
CA ALA A 112 -8.24 -1.56 3.38
C ALA A 112 -8.38 -2.22 4.77
N ARG A 113 -9.48 -2.94 4.96
CA ARG A 113 -9.66 -3.81 6.12
C ARG A 113 -10.26 -5.15 5.69
N PRO A 114 -10.19 -6.20 6.53
CA PRO A 114 -10.91 -7.44 6.25
C PRO A 114 -12.36 -7.18 5.87
N ALA A 115 -12.85 -7.88 4.86
CA ALA A 115 -14.23 -7.73 4.36
C ALA A 115 -15.24 -8.15 5.42
N GLU A 116 -14.96 -9.25 6.11
CA GLU A 116 -15.83 -9.79 7.16
C GLU A 116 -15.46 -9.21 8.53
N PRO A 117 -16.46 -8.88 9.36
CA PRO A 117 -16.21 -8.50 10.75
C PRO A 117 -15.74 -9.72 11.56
N GLY A 118 -14.86 -9.50 12.52
CA GLY A 118 -14.37 -10.60 13.36
C GLY A 118 -13.06 -10.24 14.08
N PRO A 119 -12.43 -11.22 14.71
CA PRO A 119 -11.10 -11.05 15.29
C PRO A 119 -10.07 -10.82 14.19
N ARG A 120 -8.93 -10.24 14.55
CA ARG A 120 -7.84 -10.01 13.60
C ARG A 120 -7.41 -11.34 12.97
N PRO A 121 -7.50 -11.47 11.62
CA PRO A 121 -7.16 -12.72 10.96
C PRO A 121 -5.64 -13.00 11.07
N PRO A 122 -5.24 -14.28 11.07
CA PRO A 122 -3.82 -14.63 11.03
C PRO A 122 -3.21 -14.22 9.70
N LEU A 123 -1.94 -13.82 9.74
CA LEU A 123 -1.12 -13.62 8.54
C LEU A 123 -0.42 -14.94 8.18
N PRO A 124 0.06 -15.08 6.92
CA PRO A 124 0.83 -16.24 6.50
C PRO A 124 2.05 -16.47 7.40
N VAL A 125 2.34 -17.73 7.67
CA VAL A 125 3.53 -18.16 8.39
C VAL A 125 4.54 -18.70 7.37
N GLY A 126 5.75 -18.19 7.38
CA GLY A 126 6.79 -18.67 6.47
C GLY A 126 7.82 -17.60 6.09
N ASP A 127 8.42 -17.79 4.93
CA ASP A 127 9.38 -16.89 4.32
C ASP A 127 8.82 -16.38 2.97
N PRO A 128 8.65 -15.08 2.78
CA PRO A 128 9.01 -13.99 3.70
C PRO A 128 8.06 -13.88 4.92
N PRO A 129 8.57 -13.39 6.07
CA PRO A 129 7.75 -13.19 7.25
C PRO A 129 6.79 -12.03 7.09
N TRP A 130 5.61 -12.17 7.71
CA TRP A 130 4.57 -11.17 7.85
C TRP A 130 4.43 -10.73 9.30
N LEU A 131 4.13 -9.46 9.51
CA LEU A 131 3.85 -8.87 10.83
C LEU A 131 2.56 -8.07 10.82
N TRP A 132 1.76 -8.22 11.86
CA TRP A 132 0.80 -7.20 12.27
C TRP A 132 1.53 -6.17 13.12
N VAL A 133 1.80 -5.01 12.55
CA VAL A 133 2.53 -3.92 13.20
C VAL A 133 1.53 -2.97 13.86
N SER A 134 1.66 -2.78 15.17
CA SER A 134 0.78 -1.94 15.96
C SER A 134 1.03 -0.44 15.73
N GLU A 135 0.03 0.37 16.05
CA GLU A 135 0.18 1.84 16.08
C GLU A 135 1.35 2.28 16.98
N ALA A 136 1.56 1.61 18.11
CA ALA A 136 2.66 1.92 19.03
C ALA A 136 4.04 1.66 18.39
N GLU A 137 4.21 0.52 17.69
CA GLU A 137 5.45 0.19 16.98
C GLU A 137 5.71 1.19 15.82
N LEU A 138 4.67 1.57 15.08
CA LEU A 138 4.80 2.60 14.04
C LEU A 138 5.28 3.94 14.63
N ARG A 139 4.78 4.32 15.80
CA ARG A 139 5.15 5.58 16.49
C ARG A 139 6.53 5.52 17.14
N ALA A 140 6.98 4.37 17.58
CA ALA A 140 8.25 4.19 18.28
C ALA A 140 9.48 4.48 17.39
N GLN A 141 9.33 4.43 16.06
CA GLN A 141 10.41 4.65 15.08
C GLN A 141 11.60 3.68 15.24
N ALA A 142 11.42 2.61 16.00
CA ALA A 142 12.40 1.56 16.12
C ALA A 142 12.38 0.64 14.88
N PRO A 143 13.51 0.00 14.55
CA PRO A 143 13.50 -1.03 13.52
C PRO A 143 12.53 -2.15 13.88
N LEU A 144 11.83 -2.67 12.86
CA LEU A 144 11.03 -3.89 13.01
C LEU A 144 11.90 -5.10 12.75
N ALA A 145 11.71 -6.13 13.57
CA ALA A 145 12.49 -7.37 13.48
C ALA A 145 11.58 -8.61 13.41
N SER A 146 12.01 -9.60 12.63
CA SER A 146 11.46 -10.95 12.60
C SER A 146 12.55 -11.95 12.22
N GLY A 147 12.96 -12.80 13.17
CA GLY A 147 14.14 -13.65 13.04
C GLY A 147 15.41 -12.82 12.81
N GLU A 148 16.15 -13.12 11.75
CA GLU A 148 17.37 -12.40 11.38
C GLU A 148 17.11 -11.13 10.54
N ARG A 149 15.86 -10.85 10.22
CA ARG A 149 15.46 -9.69 9.39
C ARG A 149 15.10 -8.53 10.26
N GLU A 150 15.88 -7.45 10.15
CA GLU A 150 15.66 -6.21 10.88
C GLU A 150 15.91 -5.03 9.95
N ALA A 151 14.96 -4.09 9.93
CA ALA A 151 15.11 -2.83 9.19
C ALA A 151 14.22 -1.72 9.78
N PRO A 152 14.65 -0.46 9.68
CA PRO A 152 13.76 0.67 9.94
C PRO A 152 12.64 0.70 8.91
N LEU A 153 11.46 1.15 9.32
CA LEU A 153 10.37 1.41 8.38
C LEU A 153 10.70 2.62 7.51
N PRO A 154 10.41 2.55 6.20
CA PRO A 154 10.35 3.74 5.37
C PRO A 154 9.38 4.78 5.95
N ASP A 155 9.72 6.06 5.84
CA ASP A 155 8.92 7.14 6.46
C ASP A 155 7.51 7.23 5.90
N ASP A 156 7.35 6.99 4.60
CA ASP A 156 6.06 6.94 3.91
C ASP A 156 5.22 5.74 4.36
N VAL A 157 5.81 4.56 4.49
CA VAL A 157 5.11 3.35 5.00
C VAL A 157 4.61 3.59 6.43
N ARG A 158 5.43 4.21 7.27
CA ARG A 158 5.05 4.55 8.64
C ARG A 158 3.89 5.55 8.67
N ALA A 159 4.01 6.64 7.93
CA ALA A 159 3.00 7.70 7.88
C ALA A 159 1.67 7.17 7.34
N LEU A 160 1.70 6.41 6.24
CA LEU A 160 0.52 5.81 5.63
C LEU A 160 -0.10 4.73 6.52
N GLY A 161 0.72 3.91 7.20
CA GLY A 161 0.24 2.91 8.15
C GLY A 161 -0.52 3.53 9.32
N LEU A 162 0.00 4.62 9.91
CA LEU A 162 -0.70 5.37 10.95
C LEU A 162 -2.02 5.97 10.46
N ALA A 163 -2.01 6.56 9.26
CA ALA A 163 -3.21 7.11 8.64
C ALA A 163 -4.24 6.01 8.35
N ALA A 164 -3.82 4.85 7.84
CA ALA A 164 -4.69 3.72 7.56
C ALA A 164 -5.39 3.20 8.83
N ILE A 165 -4.67 3.07 9.95
CA ILE A 165 -5.23 2.68 11.26
C ILE A 165 -6.27 3.70 11.72
N GLU A 166 -5.99 5.00 11.58
CA GLU A 166 -6.95 6.04 11.97
C GLU A 166 -8.21 6.00 11.09
N TRP A 167 -8.05 5.76 9.79
CA TRP A 167 -9.20 5.64 8.88
C TRP A 167 -10.04 4.40 9.17
N GLU A 168 -9.41 3.27 9.47
CA GLU A 168 -10.10 2.03 9.87
C GLU A 168 -10.92 2.25 11.15
N ARG A 169 -10.37 2.96 12.14
CA ARG A 169 -11.07 3.30 13.38
C ARG A 169 -12.33 4.13 13.10
N ARG A 170 -12.24 5.12 12.20
CA ARG A 170 -13.38 5.96 11.81
C ARG A 170 -14.42 5.20 10.99
N ASP A 171 -13.98 4.35 10.06
CA ASP A 171 -14.87 3.49 9.28
C ASP A 171 -15.68 2.56 10.18
N ARG A 172 -15.05 1.98 11.20
CA ARG A 172 -15.75 1.16 12.22
C ARG A 172 -16.74 1.97 13.04
N ALA A 173 -16.42 3.21 13.39
CA ALA A 173 -17.30 4.10 14.14
C ALA A 173 -18.45 4.67 13.29
N GLY A 174 -18.49 4.40 11.98
CA GLY A 174 -19.49 4.94 11.06
C GLY A 174 -19.32 6.44 10.77
N SER A 175 -18.15 7.02 11.09
CA SER A 175 -17.88 8.47 10.99
C SER A 175 -17.40 8.94 9.61
N GLY A 176 -17.27 8.04 8.62
CA GLY A 176 -16.81 8.36 7.27
C GLY A 176 -15.30 8.70 7.17
N ALA A 177 -14.83 8.93 5.94
CA ALA A 177 -13.44 9.30 5.68
C ALA A 177 -13.10 10.68 6.28
N PRO A 178 -11.91 10.85 6.87
CA PRO A 178 -11.43 12.16 7.28
C PRO A 178 -11.27 13.09 6.07
N ALA A 179 -11.41 14.40 6.30
CA ALA A 179 -11.00 15.37 5.30
C ALA A 179 -9.49 15.16 4.97
N PRO A 180 -9.07 15.32 3.70
CA PRO A 180 -7.67 15.22 3.36
C PRO A 180 -6.85 16.17 4.23
N ALA A 181 -5.74 15.66 4.79
CA ALA A 181 -4.80 16.51 5.52
C ALA A 181 -4.32 17.61 4.56
N ALA A 182 -4.29 18.85 5.06
CA ALA A 182 -3.68 19.94 4.31
C ALA A 182 -2.23 19.55 3.98
N ALA A 183 -1.85 19.71 2.71
CA ALA A 183 -0.47 19.49 2.30
C ALA A 183 0.45 20.34 3.19
N PRO A 184 1.57 19.80 3.70
CA PRO A 184 2.57 20.64 4.37
C PRO A 184 2.99 21.71 3.35
N GLY A 185 2.89 22.98 3.77
CA GLY A 185 3.12 24.11 2.91
C GLY A 185 4.48 23.99 2.22
N ALA A 186 4.47 24.17 0.89
CA ALA A 186 5.68 24.42 0.12
C ALA A 186 6.27 25.73 0.66
N ALA A 187 7.37 25.62 1.39
CA ALA A 187 8.26 26.73 1.72
C ALA A 187 9.40 26.74 0.71
#